data_c8f0e0f991a63b499d981cb3a44814a2
#
_entry.id   c8f0e0f991a63b499d981cb3a44814a2
#
_cell.length_a   1.000
_cell.length_b   1.000
_cell.length_c   1.000
_cell.angle_alpha   90.00
_cell.angle_beta   90.00
_cell.angle_gamma   90.00
#
_symmetry.space_group_name_H-M   'P 1'
#
loop_
_entity.id
_entity.type
_entity.pdbx_description
1 polymer ?
#
loop_
_entity_poly.entity_id
_entity_poly.type
_entity_poly.pdbx_seq_one_letter_code
_entity_poly.pdbx_strand_id
1 'polypeptide(L)'
;DDNSMRIVLTIVGKDKVGIIAKVSNILAEHGVNILNINQNIMEGFFNMVLIADMTGAAVKLQDLKDIFTALGRDIGVEIRVQSEEIFTAMHRI
;
A
#
# COMPACT_ATOMS: atom_id res chain seq x y z
N ASP A 1 -12.16 10.50 12.66
CA ASP A 1 -12.78 9.39 13.36
C ASP A 1 -11.75 8.65 14.20
N ASP A 2 -12.02 8.55 15.49
CA ASP A 2 -11.06 7.99 16.44
C ASP A 2 -10.78 6.51 16.21
N ASN A 3 -11.71 5.80 15.56
CA ASN A 3 -11.56 4.37 15.32
C ASN A 3 -10.99 4.05 13.94
N SER A 4 -10.76 5.06 13.14
CA SER A 4 -10.21 4.78 11.82
C SER A 4 -8.71 4.53 11.93
N MET A 5 -8.24 3.62 11.12
CA MET A 5 -6.83 3.31 11.04
C MET A 5 -6.39 3.39 9.59
N ARG A 6 -5.79 4.50 9.26
CA ARG A 6 -5.32 4.71 7.89
C ARG A 6 -3.89 4.26 7.72
N ILE A 7 -3.65 3.67 6.59
CA ILE A 7 -2.32 3.22 6.21
C ILE A 7 -1.96 3.80 4.86
N VAL A 8 -0.66 3.87 4.60
CA VAL A 8 -0.13 4.34 3.32
C VAL A 8 0.72 3.22 2.74
N LEU A 9 0.37 2.81 1.52
CA LEU A 9 1.20 1.90 0.74
C LEU A 9 1.97 2.72 -0.27
N THR A 10 3.27 2.46 -0.37
CA THR A 10 4.08 3.03 -1.44
C THR A 10 4.67 1.90 -2.24
N ILE A 11 4.59 2.00 -3.57
CA ILE A 11 5.11 0.98 -4.46
C ILE A 11 6.03 1.66 -5.46
N VAL A 12 7.25 1.15 -5.55
CA VAL A 12 8.25 1.70 -6.47
C VAL A 12 8.88 0.54 -7.22
N GLY A 13 8.97 0.66 -8.53
CA GLY A 13 9.63 -0.35 -9.33
C GLY A 13 9.42 -0.09 -10.81
N LYS A 14 9.83 -1.03 -11.61
CA LYS A 14 9.55 -0.96 -13.03
C LYS A 14 8.07 -1.21 -13.25
N ASP A 15 7.51 -0.51 -14.24
CA ASP A 15 6.11 -0.68 -14.58
C ASP A 15 5.83 -2.12 -14.98
N LYS A 16 4.90 -2.75 -14.28
CA LYS A 16 4.52 -4.13 -14.55
C LYS A 16 3.00 -4.22 -14.64
N VAL A 17 2.56 -4.93 -15.64
CA VAL A 17 1.14 -5.13 -15.87
C VAL A 17 0.53 -5.85 -14.67
N GLY A 18 -0.60 -5.35 -14.19
CA GLY A 18 -1.36 -6.02 -13.16
C GLY A 18 -0.97 -5.72 -11.72
N ILE A 19 0.00 -4.84 -11.48
CA ILE A 19 0.39 -4.51 -10.11
C ILE A 19 -0.81 -3.98 -9.32
N ILE A 20 -1.52 -3.02 -9.90
CA ILE A 20 -2.66 -2.40 -9.22
C ILE A 20 -3.74 -3.45 -8.91
N ALA A 21 -4.01 -4.33 -9.86
CA ALA A 21 -5.00 -5.38 -9.66
C ALA A 21 -4.61 -6.31 -8.52
N LYS A 22 -3.35 -6.73 -8.46
CA LYS A 22 -2.88 -7.61 -7.39
C LYS A 22 -2.97 -6.95 -6.04
N VAL A 23 -2.53 -5.70 -5.94
CA VAL A 23 -2.57 -4.95 -4.69
C VAL A 23 -4.00 -4.73 -4.24
N SER A 24 -4.87 -4.32 -5.16
CA SER A 24 -6.27 -4.07 -4.83
C SER A 24 -6.98 -5.33 -4.39
N ASN A 25 -6.70 -6.46 -5.04
CA ASN A 25 -7.31 -7.73 -4.66
C ASN A 25 -6.90 -8.15 -3.26
N ILE A 26 -5.63 -8.00 -2.92
CA ILE A 26 -5.15 -8.35 -1.58
C ILE A 26 -5.83 -7.49 -0.53
N LEU A 27 -5.92 -6.19 -0.78
CA LEU A 27 -6.59 -5.29 0.16
C LEU A 27 -8.06 -5.66 0.34
N ALA A 28 -8.74 -5.92 -0.77
CA ALA A 28 -10.16 -6.29 -0.73
C ALA A 28 -10.38 -7.60 0.03
N GLU A 29 -9.52 -8.60 -0.21
CA GLU A 29 -9.63 -9.89 0.45
C GLU A 29 -9.52 -9.78 1.97
N HIS A 30 -8.79 -8.79 2.44
CA HIS A 30 -8.56 -8.61 3.87
C HIS A 30 -9.45 -7.53 4.49
N GLY A 31 -10.40 -7.02 3.72
CA GLY A 31 -11.35 -6.04 4.24
C GLY A 31 -10.77 -4.65 4.42
N VAL A 32 -9.73 -4.33 3.66
CA VAL A 32 -9.10 -3.01 3.71
C VAL A 32 -9.70 -2.15 2.61
N ASN A 33 -10.19 -0.97 2.98
CA ASN A 33 -10.88 -0.07 2.06
C ASN A 33 -9.91 0.95 1.47
N ILE A 34 -9.81 0.99 0.15
CA ILE A 34 -8.95 1.95 -0.54
C ILE A 34 -9.64 3.31 -0.56
N LEU A 35 -8.96 4.33 -0.08
CA LEU A 35 -9.49 5.69 -0.04
C LEU A 35 -8.97 6.55 -1.18
N ASN A 36 -7.72 6.35 -1.57
CA ASN A 36 -7.10 7.19 -2.60
C ASN A 36 -5.92 6.47 -3.21
N ILE A 37 -5.72 6.65 -4.51
CA ILE A 37 -4.57 6.12 -5.23
C ILE A 37 -4.01 7.25 -6.07
N ASN A 38 -2.70 7.44 -5.98
CA ASN A 38 -1.99 8.38 -6.85
C ASN A 38 -0.82 7.63 -7.45
N GLN A 39 -0.72 7.63 -8.78
CA GLN A 39 0.35 6.92 -9.45
C GLN A 39 1.01 7.82 -10.48
N ASN A 40 2.28 7.53 -10.73
CA ASN A 40 3.08 8.28 -11.68
C ASN A 40 4.06 7.32 -12.34
N ILE A 41 4.15 7.37 -13.66
CA ILE A 41 5.10 6.57 -14.42
C ILE A 41 6.09 7.52 -15.04
N MET A 42 7.37 7.32 -14.76
CA MET A 42 8.41 8.19 -15.25
C MET A 42 9.58 7.35 -15.72
N GLU A 43 9.91 7.44 -17.00
CA GLU A 43 11.02 6.73 -17.62
C GLU A 43 11.00 5.23 -17.35
N GLY A 44 9.79 4.64 -17.40
CA GLY A 44 9.62 3.21 -17.19
C GLY A 44 9.53 2.79 -15.75
N PHE A 45 9.67 3.73 -14.80
CA PHE A 45 9.47 3.43 -13.39
C PHE A 45 8.09 3.83 -12.93
N PHE A 46 7.54 3.00 -12.07
CA PHE A 46 6.20 3.14 -11.55
C PHE A 46 6.30 3.55 -10.08
N ASN A 47 5.62 4.63 -9.73
CA ASN A 47 5.49 5.10 -8.35
C ASN A 47 4.03 5.17 -8.01
N MET A 48 3.62 4.53 -6.94
CA MET A 48 2.24 4.60 -6.49
C MET A 48 2.20 4.87 -5.01
N VAL A 49 1.32 5.79 -4.61
CA VAL A 49 1.00 6.04 -3.20
C VAL A 49 -0.48 5.75 -3.04
N LEU A 50 -0.80 4.84 -2.16
CA LEU A 50 -2.18 4.41 -1.94
C LEU A 50 -2.51 4.62 -0.47
N ILE A 51 -3.63 5.27 -0.20
CA ILE A 51 -4.13 5.46 1.16
C ILE A 51 -5.32 4.56 1.35
N ALA A 52 -5.31 3.80 2.43
CA ALA A 52 -6.37 2.85 2.72
C ALA A 52 -6.75 2.91 4.19
N ASP A 53 -7.92 2.38 4.48
CA ASP A 53 -8.46 2.35 5.84
C ASP A 53 -8.60 0.90 6.27
N MET A 54 -7.95 0.55 7.37
CA MET A 54 -7.97 -0.78 7.93
C MET A 54 -9.06 -0.98 8.99
N THR A 55 -9.89 0.02 9.22
CA THR A 55 -10.98 -0.12 10.19
C THR A 55 -11.87 -1.29 9.77
N GLY A 56 -11.99 -2.26 10.65
CA GLY A 56 -12.77 -3.46 10.35
C GLY A 56 -12.05 -4.51 9.52
N ALA A 57 -10.77 -4.31 9.24
CA ALA A 57 -10.00 -5.28 8.48
C ALA A 57 -9.83 -6.59 9.23
N ALA A 58 -9.70 -7.67 8.48
CA ALA A 58 -9.56 -9.02 9.05
C ALA A 58 -8.13 -9.34 9.46
N VAL A 59 -7.18 -8.46 9.17
CA VAL A 59 -5.76 -8.68 9.49
C VAL A 59 -5.20 -7.50 10.24
N LYS A 60 -4.09 -7.74 10.94
CA LYS A 60 -3.36 -6.68 11.61
C LYS A 60 -2.38 -6.03 10.63
N LEU A 61 -1.95 -4.82 10.97
CA LEU A 61 -1.01 -4.09 10.13
C LEU A 61 0.26 -4.90 9.85
N GLN A 62 0.80 -5.58 10.87
CA GLN A 62 2.02 -6.35 10.68
C GLN A 62 1.83 -7.48 9.69
N ASP A 63 0.66 -8.15 9.74
CA ASP A 63 0.37 -9.21 8.78
C ASP A 63 0.30 -8.66 7.37
N LEU A 64 -0.31 -7.49 7.21
CA LEU A 64 -0.41 -6.86 5.90
C LEU A 64 0.97 -6.46 5.38
N LYS A 65 1.84 -5.94 6.26
CA LYS A 65 3.21 -5.64 5.89
C LYS A 65 3.93 -6.87 5.35
N ASP A 66 3.76 -7.99 6.03
CA ASP A 66 4.41 -9.24 5.63
C ASP A 66 3.90 -9.71 4.27
N ILE A 67 2.59 -9.61 4.06
CA ILE A 67 1.98 -10.00 2.79
C ILE A 67 2.56 -9.17 1.64
N PHE A 68 2.62 -7.86 1.82
CA PHE A 68 3.11 -6.99 0.75
C PHE A 68 4.61 -7.05 0.56
N THR A 69 5.37 -7.33 1.62
CA THR A 69 6.80 -7.57 1.47
C THR A 69 7.03 -8.80 0.60
N ALA A 70 6.27 -9.86 0.85
CA ALA A 70 6.38 -11.08 0.05
C ALA A 70 5.96 -10.84 -1.39
N LEU A 71 4.88 -10.09 -1.60
CA LEU A 71 4.44 -9.78 -2.96
C LEU A 71 5.49 -8.98 -3.71
N GLY A 72 6.07 -7.97 -3.06
CA GLY A 72 7.10 -7.14 -3.69
C GLY A 72 8.31 -7.97 -4.11
N ARG A 73 8.72 -8.89 -3.25
CA ARG A 73 9.83 -9.80 -3.56
C ARG A 73 9.48 -10.68 -4.74
N ASP A 74 8.24 -11.15 -4.79
CA ASP A 74 7.79 -12.08 -5.82
C ASP A 74 7.71 -11.42 -7.20
N ILE A 75 7.24 -10.19 -7.26
CA ILE A 75 7.06 -9.50 -8.55
C ILE A 75 8.18 -8.49 -8.85
N GLY A 76 9.13 -8.33 -7.94
CA GLY A 76 10.29 -7.48 -8.20
C GLY A 76 10.04 -5.99 -8.06
N VAL A 77 9.22 -5.58 -7.12
CA VAL A 77 9.00 -4.18 -6.81
C VAL A 77 9.16 -3.97 -5.31
N GLU A 78 9.40 -2.72 -4.92
CA GLU A 78 9.50 -2.39 -3.51
C GLU A 78 8.14 -1.88 -3.03
N ILE A 79 7.58 -2.57 -2.03
CA ILE A 79 6.30 -2.19 -1.46
C ILE A 79 6.51 -1.92 0.02
N ARG A 80 6.08 -0.75 0.48
CA ARG A 80 6.13 -0.37 1.88
C ARG A 80 4.73 -0.10 2.37
N VAL A 81 4.44 -0.55 3.58
CA VAL A 81 3.16 -0.30 4.23
C VAL A 81 3.45 0.35 5.57
N GLN A 82 2.84 1.48 5.83
CA GLN A 82 3.07 2.23 7.07
C GLN A 82 1.74 2.80 7.55
N SER A 83 1.62 3.03 8.86
CA SER A 83 0.48 3.79 9.34
C SER A 83 0.56 5.22 8.76
N GLU A 84 -0.58 5.85 8.55
CA GLU A 84 -0.60 7.22 8.04
C GLU A 84 0.14 8.15 8.99
N GLU A 85 -0.01 7.92 10.28
CA GLU A 85 0.65 8.74 11.29
C GLU A 85 2.16 8.68 11.15
N ILE A 86 2.72 7.48 11.00
CA ILE A 86 4.15 7.28 10.83
C ILE A 86 4.61 7.89 9.50
N PHE A 87 3.87 7.64 8.44
CA PHE A 87 4.22 8.17 7.12
C PHE A 87 4.28 9.70 7.15
N THR A 88 3.29 10.33 7.75
CA THR A 88 3.22 11.79 7.85
C THR A 88 4.40 12.33 8.65
N ALA A 89 4.73 11.67 9.77
CA ALA A 89 5.85 12.10 10.60
C ALA A 89 7.17 12.04 9.84
N MET A 90 7.36 11.01 9.02
CA MET A 90 8.58 10.84 8.25
C MET A 90 8.72 11.85 7.11
N HIS A 91 7.60 12.42 6.66
CA HIS A 91 7.59 13.33 5.51
C HIS A 91 7.30 14.78 5.91
N ARG A 92 7.36 15.09 7.18
CA ARG A 92 7.21 16.48 7.65
C ARG A 92 8.52 17.23 7.45
N ILE A 93 8.34 18.47 7.12
CA ILE A 93 9.48 19.37 6.93
C ILE A 93 9.55 20.34 8.10
#